data_013043839b3b21993a5075b9039dfcce
#
_entry.id   013043839b3b21993a5075b9039dfcce
#
_cell.length_a   1.000
_cell.length_b   1.000
_cell.length_c   1.000
_cell.angle_alpha   90.00
_cell.angle_beta   90.00
_cell.angle_gamma   90.00
#
_symmetry.space_group_name_H-M   'P 1'
#
loop_
_entity.id
_entity.type
_entity.pdbx_description
1 polymer ?
#
loop_
_entity_poly.entity_id
_entity_poly.type
_entity_poly.pdbx_seq_one_letter_code
_entity_poly.pdbx_strand_id
1 'polypeptide(L)'
;MPKKTLAPQQARSRESLRKLLKAAAEVLGQHGVEGTTIPRIAHHAGLTPGAIYRRFRDKDTLLEEVILGILKRQADRTKTGMTPEAAGQIPLPVFAEQVINGMVLGYRLNAPLLRALRIFVQGRANTPFWRKACKLEVVAYEHVLELFLAHRNEIKHPDPRGAISMGLMMVISTLFEVVVMPTDLGPIKAFLPKDDLALRRELTRAFLRYLGVDQKRS
;
A
#
# COMPACT_ATOMS: atom_id res chain seq x y z
N MET A 1 10.92 -34.55 -36.23
CA MET A 1 11.67 -33.78 -35.24
C MET A 1 10.68 -33.17 -34.22
N PRO A 2 10.73 -33.49 -32.92
CA PRO A 2 9.78 -32.97 -31.97
C PRO A 2 10.09 -31.48 -31.68
N LYS A 3 9.08 -30.61 -31.81
CA LYS A 3 9.13 -29.20 -31.46
C LYS A 3 9.43 -29.08 -29.96
N LYS A 4 10.61 -28.57 -29.59
CA LYS A 4 10.96 -28.22 -28.22
C LYS A 4 9.91 -27.21 -27.69
N THR A 5 9.09 -27.62 -26.76
CA THR A 5 8.05 -26.80 -26.13
C THR A 5 8.70 -25.64 -25.37
N LEU A 6 8.54 -24.42 -25.87
CA LEU A 6 8.96 -23.14 -25.23
C LEU A 6 8.26 -22.90 -23.87
N ALA A 7 7.11 -23.53 -23.63
CA ALA A 7 6.28 -23.36 -22.43
C ALA A 7 6.98 -23.68 -21.08
N PRO A 8 7.75 -24.78 -20.91
CA PRO A 8 8.39 -25.08 -19.63
C PRO A 8 9.51 -24.11 -19.27
N GLN A 9 10.26 -23.60 -20.26
CA GLN A 9 11.36 -22.66 -20.03
C GLN A 9 10.86 -21.28 -19.64
N GLN A 10 9.79 -20.82 -20.27
CA GLN A 10 9.12 -19.55 -19.91
C GLN A 10 8.50 -19.62 -18.51
N ALA A 11 7.86 -20.74 -18.14
CA ALA A 11 7.27 -20.93 -16.81
C ALA A 11 8.35 -20.89 -15.72
N ARG A 12 9.46 -21.59 -15.91
CA ARG A 12 10.62 -21.59 -14.99
C ARG A 12 11.23 -20.17 -14.86
N SER A 13 11.32 -19.44 -15.98
CA SER A 13 11.85 -18.08 -15.99
C SER A 13 10.93 -17.12 -15.21
N ARG A 14 9.62 -17.23 -15.38
CA ARG A 14 8.62 -16.43 -14.62
C ARG A 14 8.65 -16.75 -13.14
N GLU A 15 8.72 -18.03 -12.77
CA GLU A 15 8.80 -18.45 -11.38
C GLU A 15 10.10 -17.96 -10.69
N SER A 16 11.23 -18.07 -11.39
CA SER A 16 12.50 -17.52 -10.90
C SER A 16 12.46 -16.00 -10.72
N LEU A 17 11.81 -15.27 -11.64
CA LEU A 17 11.61 -13.82 -11.51
C LEU A 17 10.72 -13.51 -10.29
N ARG A 18 9.61 -14.23 -10.11
CA ARG A 18 8.71 -14.05 -8.96
C ARG A 18 9.43 -14.25 -7.63
N LYS A 19 10.28 -15.30 -7.52
CA LYS A 19 11.10 -15.56 -6.34
C LYS A 19 12.10 -14.43 -6.08
N LEU A 20 12.76 -13.95 -7.12
CA LEU A 20 13.70 -12.83 -7.01
C LEU A 20 13.00 -11.55 -6.52
N LEU A 21 11.87 -11.17 -7.11
CA LEU A 21 11.14 -9.97 -6.72
C LEU A 21 10.60 -10.06 -5.28
N LYS A 22 10.16 -11.27 -4.86
CA LYS A 22 9.75 -11.51 -3.48
C LYS A 22 10.92 -11.33 -2.51
N ALA A 23 12.06 -11.98 -2.79
CA ALA A 23 13.28 -11.86 -1.99
C ALA A 23 13.76 -10.40 -1.90
N ALA A 24 13.74 -9.67 -3.01
CA ALA A 24 14.11 -8.25 -3.02
C ALA A 24 13.16 -7.38 -2.18
N ALA A 25 11.85 -7.65 -2.18
CA ALA A 25 10.88 -6.96 -1.33
C ALA A 25 11.13 -7.23 0.17
N GLU A 26 11.44 -8.48 0.53
CA GLU A 26 11.75 -8.87 1.91
C GLU A 26 13.04 -8.19 2.40
N VAL A 27 14.10 -8.21 1.59
CA VAL A 27 15.37 -7.53 1.90
C VAL A 27 15.17 -6.02 2.03
N LEU A 28 14.36 -5.41 1.14
CA LEU A 28 14.03 -3.99 1.19
C LEU A 28 13.29 -3.62 2.49
N GLY A 29 12.31 -4.43 2.90
CA GLY A 29 11.60 -4.22 4.16
C GLY A 29 12.49 -4.38 5.39
N GLN A 30 13.42 -5.34 5.38
CA GLN A 30 14.29 -5.62 6.53
C GLN A 30 15.45 -4.63 6.67
N HIS A 31 16.02 -4.18 5.56
CA HIS A 31 17.29 -3.44 5.54
C HIS A 31 17.19 -2.02 4.97
N GLY A 32 15.99 -1.59 4.55
CA GLY A 32 15.79 -0.29 3.90
C GLY A 32 16.48 -0.20 2.53
N VAL A 33 16.44 0.98 1.91
CA VAL A 33 16.98 1.21 0.55
C VAL A 33 18.50 1.05 0.51
N GLU A 34 19.20 1.62 1.49
CA GLU A 34 20.67 1.61 1.54
C GLU A 34 21.20 0.20 1.82
N GLY A 35 20.62 -0.50 2.78
CA GLY A 35 20.99 -1.85 3.14
C GLY A 35 20.59 -2.92 2.12
N THR A 36 19.77 -2.57 1.12
CA THR A 36 19.39 -3.45 0.02
C THR A 36 20.47 -3.45 -1.06
N THR A 37 21.26 -4.52 -1.10
CA THR A 37 22.33 -4.72 -2.09
C THR A 37 22.05 -5.91 -2.98
N ILE A 38 22.59 -5.91 -4.22
CA ILE A 38 22.45 -7.06 -5.14
C ILE A 38 22.99 -8.37 -4.54
N PRO A 39 24.16 -8.39 -3.88
CA PRO A 39 24.65 -9.61 -3.23
C PRO A 39 23.70 -10.13 -2.14
N ARG A 40 23.12 -9.25 -1.31
CA ARG A 40 22.17 -9.63 -0.26
C ARG A 40 20.87 -10.20 -0.85
N ILE A 41 20.34 -9.56 -1.88
CA ILE A 41 19.14 -10.06 -2.61
C ILE A 41 19.45 -11.43 -3.24
N ALA A 42 20.61 -11.59 -3.89
CA ALA A 42 21.02 -12.84 -4.51
C ALA A 42 21.09 -13.98 -3.48
N HIS A 43 21.76 -13.74 -2.35
CA HIS A 43 21.83 -14.69 -1.26
C HIS A 43 20.43 -15.09 -0.75
N HIS A 44 19.57 -14.11 -0.49
CA HIS A 44 18.20 -14.35 0.00
C HIS A 44 17.32 -15.09 -1.01
N ALA A 45 17.54 -14.87 -2.30
CA ALA A 45 16.82 -15.54 -3.40
C ALA A 45 17.37 -16.92 -3.78
N GLY A 46 18.53 -17.33 -3.23
CA GLY A 46 19.24 -18.53 -3.67
C GLY A 46 19.79 -18.41 -5.10
N LEU A 47 20.22 -17.21 -5.50
CA LEU A 47 20.74 -16.89 -6.83
C LEU A 47 22.18 -16.34 -6.76
N THR A 48 22.85 -16.26 -7.90
CA THR A 48 24.12 -15.52 -8.01
C THR A 48 23.86 -14.06 -8.39
N PRO A 49 24.70 -13.10 -8.00
CA PRO A 49 24.62 -11.71 -8.45
C PRO A 49 24.55 -11.58 -9.97
N GLY A 50 25.34 -12.37 -10.70
CA GLY A 50 25.33 -12.41 -12.17
C GLY A 50 23.98 -12.84 -12.77
N ALA A 51 23.21 -13.68 -12.06
CA ALA A 51 21.87 -14.05 -12.50
C ALA A 51 20.89 -12.87 -12.40
N ILE A 52 21.08 -11.97 -11.44
CA ILE A 52 20.30 -10.74 -11.30
C ILE A 52 20.70 -9.73 -12.37
N TYR A 53 21.97 -9.47 -12.57
CA TYR A 53 22.47 -8.53 -13.59
C TYR A 53 22.13 -8.92 -15.03
N ARG A 54 21.88 -10.20 -15.31
CA ARG A 54 21.34 -10.62 -16.62
C ARG A 54 19.91 -10.14 -16.89
N ARG A 55 19.16 -9.75 -15.84
CA ARG A 55 17.76 -9.31 -15.91
C ARG A 55 17.57 -7.82 -15.66
N PHE A 56 18.39 -7.27 -14.78
CA PHE A 56 18.29 -5.88 -14.33
C PHE A 56 19.66 -5.22 -14.45
N ARG A 57 19.66 -4.06 -15.10
CA ARG A 57 20.88 -3.27 -15.32
C ARG A 57 21.58 -2.89 -14.00
N ASP A 58 20.79 -2.52 -13.02
CA ASP A 58 21.23 -2.02 -11.73
C ASP A 58 20.21 -2.32 -10.61
N LYS A 59 20.58 -1.97 -9.37
CA LYS A 59 19.72 -2.12 -8.20
C LYS A 59 18.43 -1.33 -8.31
N ASP A 60 18.49 -0.11 -8.82
CA ASP A 60 17.35 0.79 -8.90
C ASP A 60 16.29 0.25 -9.85
N THR A 61 16.68 -0.24 -11.03
CA THR A 61 15.77 -0.90 -11.97
C THR A 61 15.08 -2.14 -11.35
N LEU A 62 15.80 -2.93 -10.56
CA LEU A 62 15.21 -4.05 -9.82
C LEU A 62 14.19 -3.56 -8.77
N LEU A 63 14.54 -2.52 -8.00
CA LEU A 63 13.64 -1.98 -6.97
C LEU A 63 12.40 -1.32 -7.57
N GLU A 64 12.52 -0.63 -8.69
CA GLU A 64 11.37 -0.11 -9.44
C GLU A 64 10.38 -1.23 -9.79
N GLU A 65 10.87 -2.35 -10.33
CA GLU A 65 10.03 -3.50 -10.68
C GLU A 65 9.40 -4.16 -9.44
N VAL A 66 10.15 -4.25 -8.34
CA VAL A 66 9.63 -4.73 -7.03
C VAL A 66 8.46 -3.87 -6.57
N ILE A 67 8.61 -2.55 -6.59
CA ILE A 67 7.61 -1.59 -6.13
C ILE A 67 6.36 -1.66 -7.02
N LEU A 68 6.53 -1.61 -8.34
CA LEU A 68 5.41 -1.73 -9.28
C LEU A 68 4.67 -3.05 -9.09
N GLY A 69 5.38 -4.15 -8.83
CA GLY A 69 4.78 -5.43 -8.51
C GLY A 69 3.98 -5.44 -7.19
N ILE A 70 4.43 -4.71 -6.16
CA ILE A 70 3.70 -4.55 -4.89
C ILE A 70 2.42 -3.74 -5.12
N LEU A 71 2.52 -2.58 -5.75
CA LEU A 71 1.38 -1.70 -6.04
C LEU A 71 0.33 -2.40 -6.92
N LYS A 72 0.77 -3.15 -7.94
CA LYS A 72 -0.13 -3.93 -8.77
C LYS A 72 -0.90 -4.98 -7.97
N ARG A 73 -0.21 -5.76 -7.14
CA ARG A 73 -0.88 -6.76 -6.28
C ARG A 73 -1.87 -6.11 -5.32
N GLN A 74 -1.54 -4.93 -4.80
CA GLN A 74 -2.45 -4.17 -3.94
C GLN A 74 -3.70 -3.74 -4.72
N ALA A 75 -3.55 -3.15 -5.89
CA ALA A 75 -4.64 -2.74 -6.75
C ALA A 75 -5.54 -3.93 -7.15
N ASP A 76 -4.94 -5.07 -7.52
CA ASP A 76 -5.67 -6.29 -7.87
C ASP A 76 -6.48 -6.82 -6.68
N ARG A 77 -5.89 -6.87 -5.48
CA ARG A 77 -6.57 -7.30 -4.24
C ARG A 77 -7.74 -6.39 -3.88
N THR A 78 -7.55 -5.09 -3.99
CA THR A 78 -8.60 -4.11 -3.69
C THR A 78 -9.81 -4.33 -4.62
N LYS A 79 -9.59 -4.53 -5.91
CA LYS A 79 -10.65 -4.78 -6.89
C LYS A 79 -11.40 -6.10 -6.69
N THR A 80 -10.72 -7.15 -6.24
CA THR A 80 -11.32 -8.48 -6.06
C THR A 80 -11.93 -8.70 -4.68
N GLY A 81 -11.77 -7.74 -3.76
CA GLY A 81 -12.19 -7.87 -2.36
C GLY A 81 -13.70 -7.67 -2.18
N MET A 82 -14.15 -6.45 -2.24
CA MET A 82 -15.56 -6.07 -1.98
C MET A 82 -16.09 -5.24 -3.15
N THR A 83 -17.38 -5.43 -3.49
CA THR A 83 -18.05 -4.59 -4.49
C THR A 83 -18.77 -3.42 -3.81
N PRO A 84 -19.04 -2.30 -4.52
CA PRO A 84 -19.82 -1.19 -3.96
C PRO A 84 -21.21 -1.62 -3.47
N GLU A 85 -21.87 -2.56 -4.17
CA GLU A 85 -23.18 -3.08 -3.78
C GLU A 85 -23.10 -3.82 -2.45
N ALA A 86 -22.07 -4.66 -2.25
CA ALA A 86 -21.85 -5.36 -0.99
C ALA A 86 -21.48 -4.39 0.15
N ALA A 87 -20.67 -3.38 -0.13
CA ALA A 87 -20.33 -2.34 0.83
C ALA A 87 -21.60 -1.61 1.29
N GLY A 88 -22.46 -1.21 0.38
CA GLY A 88 -23.72 -0.48 0.67
C GLY A 88 -24.73 -1.25 1.53
N GLN A 89 -24.55 -2.56 1.74
CA GLN A 89 -25.37 -3.36 2.67
C GLN A 89 -24.89 -3.24 4.13
N ILE A 90 -23.69 -2.70 4.36
CA ILE A 90 -23.12 -2.52 5.70
C ILE A 90 -23.38 -1.07 6.12
N PRO A 91 -23.89 -0.77 7.33
CA PRO A 91 -24.03 0.61 7.78
C PRO A 91 -22.69 1.37 7.70
N LEU A 92 -22.71 2.62 7.20
CA LEU A 92 -21.48 3.40 6.97
C LEU A 92 -20.54 3.47 8.18
N PRO A 93 -21.02 3.66 9.44
CA PRO A 93 -20.10 3.66 10.60
C PRO A 93 -19.33 2.35 10.78
N VAL A 94 -20.01 1.21 10.56
CA VAL A 94 -19.39 -0.13 10.67
C VAL A 94 -18.42 -0.37 9.53
N PHE A 95 -18.81 0.00 8.31
CA PHE A 95 -17.95 -0.11 7.12
C PHE A 95 -16.67 0.74 7.28
N ALA A 96 -16.81 2.00 7.71
CA ALA A 96 -15.68 2.89 7.94
C ALA A 96 -14.72 2.33 9.01
N GLU A 97 -15.26 1.79 10.11
CA GLU A 97 -14.46 1.16 11.14
C GLU A 97 -13.67 -0.04 10.60
N GLN A 98 -14.30 -0.91 9.82
CA GLN A 98 -13.64 -2.08 9.22
C GLN A 98 -12.51 -1.66 8.26
N VAL A 99 -12.76 -0.68 7.38
CA VAL A 99 -11.76 -0.18 6.44
C VAL A 99 -10.59 0.46 7.18
N ILE A 100 -10.83 1.35 8.12
CA ILE A 100 -9.78 2.04 8.89
C ILE A 100 -9.00 1.05 9.74
N ASN A 101 -9.67 0.06 10.36
CA ASN A 101 -8.99 -1.02 11.07
C ASN A 101 -8.04 -1.81 10.15
N GLY A 102 -8.54 -2.20 8.96
CA GLY A 102 -7.72 -2.87 7.95
C GLY A 102 -6.51 -2.04 7.52
N MET A 103 -6.70 -0.71 7.38
CA MET A 103 -5.61 0.22 7.06
C MET A 103 -4.58 0.27 8.19
N VAL A 104 -4.97 0.47 9.46
CA VAL A 104 -4.05 0.50 10.61
C VAL A 104 -3.23 -0.79 10.67
N LEU A 105 -3.87 -1.95 10.59
CA LEU A 105 -3.20 -3.25 10.59
C LEU A 105 -2.24 -3.39 9.40
N GLY A 106 -2.67 -3.03 8.20
CA GLY A 106 -1.86 -3.09 7.00
C GLY A 106 -0.61 -2.20 7.09
N TYR A 107 -0.76 -0.98 7.61
CA TYR A 107 0.36 -0.05 7.82
C TYR A 107 1.33 -0.57 8.89
N ARG A 108 0.84 -1.13 10.01
CA ARG A 108 1.69 -1.73 11.05
C ARG A 108 2.51 -2.90 10.52
N LEU A 109 1.85 -3.84 9.86
CA LEU A 109 2.51 -5.05 9.33
C LEU A 109 3.56 -4.73 8.27
N ASN A 110 3.35 -3.66 7.50
CA ASN A 110 4.22 -3.31 6.39
C ASN A 110 5.04 -2.02 6.62
N ALA A 111 5.06 -1.47 7.85
CA ALA A 111 5.71 -0.21 8.13
C ALA A 111 7.18 -0.12 7.65
N PRO A 112 8.05 -1.14 7.87
CA PRO A 112 9.41 -1.07 7.36
C PRO A 112 9.48 -0.99 5.84
N LEU A 113 8.66 -1.76 5.13
CA LEU A 113 8.59 -1.73 3.67
C LEU A 113 8.04 -0.40 3.17
N LEU A 114 6.94 0.09 3.76
CA LEU A 114 6.33 1.38 3.38
C LEU A 114 7.30 2.55 3.59
N ARG A 115 8.10 2.52 4.67
CA ARG A 115 9.18 3.48 4.91
C ARG A 115 10.23 3.43 3.80
N ALA A 116 10.71 2.24 3.47
CA ALA A 116 11.67 2.06 2.40
C ALA A 116 11.13 2.54 1.04
N LEU A 117 9.85 2.26 0.73
CA LEU A 117 9.18 2.75 -0.47
C LEU A 117 9.10 4.27 -0.49
N ARG A 118 8.71 4.91 0.62
CA ARG A 118 8.66 6.38 0.75
C ARG A 118 10.01 7.01 0.45
N ILE A 119 11.08 6.49 1.06
CA ILE A 119 12.45 6.96 0.83
C ILE A 119 12.88 6.74 -0.61
N PHE A 120 12.57 5.57 -1.19
CA PHE A 120 12.95 5.26 -2.57
C PHE A 120 12.32 6.18 -3.59
N VAL A 121 11.04 6.58 -3.42
CA VAL A 121 10.35 7.45 -4.38
C VAL A 121 10.72 8.92 -4.24
N GLN A 122 11.34 9.33 -3.12
CA GLN A 122 11.84 10.70 -2.98
C GLN A 122 12.86 11.02 -4.07
N GLY A 123 12.69 12.16 -4.73
CA GLY A 123 13.55 12.57 -5.85
C GLY A 123 13.29 11.89 -7.19
N ARG A 124 12.32 10.98 -7.29
CA ARG A 124 11.94 10.28 -8.53
C ARG A 124 10.65 10.78 -9.17
N ALA A 125 10.14 11.92 -8.72
CA ALA A 125 8.96 12.57 -9.31
C ALA A 125 9.15 12.77 -10.84
N ASN A 126 8.06 12.64 -11.60
CA ASN A 126 8.02 12.80 -13.06
C ASN A 126 8.82 11.77 -13.88
N THR A 127 9.44 10.76 -13.28
CA THR A 127 10.06 9.65 -14.00
C THR A 127 9.00 8.70 -14.62
N PRO A 128 9.37 7.88 -15.63
CA PRO A 128 8.47 6.84 -16.16
C PRO A 128 7.99 5.85 -15.08
N PHE A 129 8.87 5.51 -14.12
CA PHE A 129 8.53 4.71 -12.95
C PHE A 129 7.45 5.40 -12.10
N TRP A 130 7.66 6.67 -11.71
CA TRP A 130 6.70 7.44 -10.93
C TRP A 130 5.31 7.48 -11.55
N ARG A 131 5.24 7.77 -12.85
CA ARG A 131 3.96 7.79 -13.57
C ARG A 131 3.23 6.44 -13.56
N LYS A 132 3.97 5.32 -13.64
CA LYS A 132 3.38 3.96 -13.52
C LYS A 132 2.90 3.69 -12.11
N ALA A 133 3.70 4.04 -11.10
CA ALA A 133 3.35 3.87 -9.69
C ALA A 133 2.07 4.65 -9.34
N CYS A 134 2.01 5.95 -9.68
CA CYS A 134 0.81 6.78 -9.47
C CYS A 134 -0.44 6.20 -10.13
N LYS A 135 -0.34 5.67 -11.37
CA LYS A 135 -1.51 5.04 -12.01
C LYS A 135 -2.04 3.84 -11.22
N LEU A 136 -1.16 3.02 -10.66
CA LEU A 136 -1.57 1.87 -9.85
C LEU A 136 -2.19 2.29 -8.51
N GLU A 137 -1.64 3.33 -7.88
CA GLU A 137 -2.19 3.90 -6.64
C GLU A 137 -3.57 4.51 -6.88
N VAL A 138 -3.74 5.28 -7.97
CA VAL A 138 -5.04 5.87 -8.34
C VAL A 138 -6.09 4.78 -8.52
N VAL A 139 -5.78 3.68 -9.20
CA VAL A 139 -6.72 2.56 -9.40
C VAL A 139 -7.17 1.95 -8.07
N ALA A 140 -6.26 1.77 -7.11
CA ALA A 140 -6.60 1.25 -5.79
C ALA A 140 -7.43 2.27 -4.98
N TYR A 141 -7.06 3.53 -5.06
CA TYR A 141 -7.74 4.62 -4.37
C TYR A 141 -9.18 4.84 -4.89
N GLU A 142 -9.36 4.88 -6.20
CA GLU A 142 -10.68 5.02 -6.84
C GLU A 142 -11.62 3.89 -6.42
N HIS A 143 -11.14 2.66 -6.35
CA HIS A 143 -11.99 1.55 -5.90
C HIS A 143 -12.47 1.76 -4.46
N VAL A 144 -11.58 2.13 -3.52
CA VAL A 144 -11.98 2.42 -2.14
C VAL A 144 -12.96 3.59 -2.08
N LEU A 145 -12.75 4.63 -2.90
CA LEU A 145 -13.66 5.77 -3.01
C LEU A 145 -15.07 5.32 -3.46
N GLU A 146 -15.17 4.45 -4.47
CA GLU A 146 -16.46 3.93 -4.94
C GLU A 146 -17.17 3.07 -3.88
N LEU A 147 -16.42 2.30 -3.07
CA LEU A 147 -16.99 1.57 -1.93
C LEU A 147 -17.67 2.53 -0.93
N PHE A 148 -17.02 3.65 -0.61
CA PHE A 148 -17.61 4.66 0.28
C PHE A 148 -18.76 5.44 -0.38
N LEU A 149 -18.72 5.67 -1.69
CA LEU A 149 -19.79 6.34 -2.43
C LEU A 149 -21.08 5.52 -2.49
N ALA A 150 -21.03 4.21 -2.26
CA ALA A 150 -22.24 3.40 -2.06
C ALA A 150 -23.09 3.90 -0.86
N HIS A 151 -22.48 4.64 0.07
CA HIS A 151 -23.12 5.21 1.25
C HIS A 151 -23.44 6.70 1.12
N ARG A 152 -23.42 7.28 -0.10
CA ARG A 152 -23.59 8.73 -0.31
C ARG A 152 -24.81 9.33 0.37
N ASN A 153 -25.89 8.55 0.53
CA ASN A 153 -27.14 9.00 1.17
C ASN A 153 -27.03 9.15 2.69
N GLU A 154 -26.04 8.52 3.32
CA GLU A 154 -25.74 8.65 4.75
C GLU A 154 -24.78 9.83 5.04
N ILE A 155 -24.13 10.38 4.00
CA ILE A 155 -23.14 11.45 4.09
C ILE A 155 -23.85 12.80 3.96
N LYS A 156 -23.75 13.64 5.01
CA LYS A 156 -24.38 14.96 5.04
C LYS A 156 -23.49 16.07 4.47
N HIS A 157 -22.24 15.79 4.17
CA HIS A 157 -21.34 16.76 3.55
C HIS A 157 -21.86 17.14 2.16
N PRO A 158 -21.87 18.45 1.77
CA PRO A 158 -22.44 18.92 0.49
C PRO A 158 -21.75 18.34 -0.75
N ASP A 159 -20.48 17.95 -0.63
CA ASP A 159 -19.73 17.21 -1.65
C ASP A 159 -19.27 15.87 -1.07
N PRO A 160 -20.04 14.78 -1.18
CA PRO A 160 -19.67 13.47 -0.65
C PRO A 160 -18.38 12.92 -1.23
N ARG A 161 -18.14 13.08 -2.54
CA ARG A 161 -16.94 12.56 -3.21
C ARG A 161 -15.68 13.26 -2.71
N GLY A 162 -15.68 14.58 -2.68
CA GLY A 162 -14.59 15.39 -2.15
C GLY A 162 -14.34 15.12 -0.66
N ALA A 163 -15.40 14.98 0.12
CA ALA A 163 -15.30 14.68 1.55
C ALA A 163 -14.68 13.31 1.83
N ILE A 164 -15.12 12.25 1.14
CA ILE A 164 -14.52 10.92 1.25
C ILE A 164 -13.04 10.99 0.87
N SER A 165 -12.73 11.64 -0.27
CA SER A 165 -11.36 11.77 -0.74
C SER A 165 -10.46 12.48 0.27
N MET A 166 -10.90 13.61 0.81
CA MET A 166 -10.13 14.35 1.81
C MET A 166 -10.02 13.58 3.13
N GLY A 167 -11.11 12.95 3.57
CA GLY A 167 -11.12 12.12 4.77
C GLY A 167 -10.15 10.94 4.68
N LEU A 168 -10.14 10.22 3.57
CA LEU A 168 -9.17 9.14 3.31
C LEU A 168 -7.73 9.67 3.29
N MET A 169 -7.50 10.83 2.67
CA MET A 169 -6.18 11.45 2.66
C MET A 169 -5.70 11.80 4.08
N MET A 170 -6.58 12.35 4.93
CA MET A 170 -6.25 12.61 6.33
C MET A 170 -5.88 11.33 7.08
N VAL A 171 -6.65 10.24 6.90
CA VAL A 171 -6.35 8.93 7.50
C VAL A 171 -4.99 8.40 7.03
N ILE A 172 -4.76 8.39 5.71
CA ILE A 172 -3.52 7.90 5.09
C ILE A 172 -2.32 8.70 5.59
N SER A 173 -2.39 10.03 5.59
CA SER A 173 -1.31 10.91 6.04
C SER A 173 -0.99 10.68 7.52
N THR A 174 -2.02 10.58 8.37
CA THR A 174 -1.83 10.28 9.79
C THR A 174 -1.17 8.92 10.00
N LEU A 175 -1.58 7.89 9.25
CA LEU A 175 -0.95 6.57 9.34
C LEU A 175 0.51 6.59 8.88
N PHE A 176 0.84 7.35 7.83
CA PHE A 176 2.24 7.53 7.45
C PHE A 176 3.07 8.15 8.56
N GLU A 177 2.62 9.25 9.14
CA GLU A 177 3.37 9.94 10.19
C GLU A 177 3.43 9.14 11.49
N VAL A 178 2.29 8.59 11.95
CA VAL A 178 2.22 7.94 13.28
C VAL A 178 2.75 6.51 13.26
N VAL A 179 2.58 5.79 12.15
CA VAL A 179 2.90 4.35 12.08
C VAL A 179 4.17 4.08 11.28
N VAL A 180 4.33 4.73 10.13
CA VAL A 180 5.45 4.46 9.21
C VAL A 180 6.69 5.28 9.58
N MET A 181 6.52 6.57 9.92
CA MET A 181 7.60 7.51 10.21
C MET A 181 7.55 8.05 11.66
N PRO A 182 7.36 7.20 12.69
CA PRO A 182 7.11 7.67 14.06
C PRO A 182 8.27 8.42 14.71
N THR A 183 9.47 8.34 14.14
CA THR A 183 10.66 9.08 14.58
C THR A 183 10.61 10.55 14.20
N ASP A 184 9.91 10.89 13.12
CA ASP A 184 9.83 12.25 12.58
C ASP A 184 8.94 13.15 13.45
N LEU A 185 8.06 12.54 14.26
CA LEU A 185 7.18 13.25 15.18
C LEU A 185 7.88 13.82 16.42
N GLY A 186 9.07 13.33 16.75
CA GLY A 186 9.80 13.80 17.92
C GLY A 186 8.95 13.79 19.21
N PRO A 187 9.00 14.88 20.01
CA PRO A 187 8.23 14.97 21.28
C PRO A 187 6.72 14.98 21.11
N ILE A 188 6.20 15.38 19.93
CA ILE A 188 4.75 15.44 19.66
C ILE A 188 4.10 14.07 19.77
N LYS A 189 4.85 13.00 19.54
CA LYS A 189 4.36 11.62 19.67
C LYS A 189 3.70 11.35 21.05
N ALA A 190 4.15 12.02 22.11
CA ALA A 190 3.60 11.86 23.46
C ALA A 190 2.12 12.28 23.60
N PHE A 191 1.63 13.13 22.69
CA PHE A 191 0.26 13.65 22.65
C PHE A 191 -0.68 12.82 21.76
N LEU A 192 -0.16 11.82 21.06
CA LEU A 192 -0.95 10.97 20.16
C LEU A 192 -1.53 9.75 20.89
N PRO A 193 -2.53 9.07 20.29
CA PRO A 193 -3.07 7.84 20.81
C PRO A 193 -1.96 6.82 21.12
N LYS A 194 -2.00 6.23 22.33
CA LYS A 194 -0.92 5.38 22.85
C LYS A 194 -0.87 3.99 22.20
N ASP A 195 -2.00 3.52 21.70
CA ASP A 195 -2.14 2.19 21.11
C ASP A 195 -2.99 2.21 19.84
N ASP A 196 -2.98 1.10 19.12
CA ASP A 196 -3.68 0.98 17.84
C ASP A 196 -5.21 0.99 18.00
N LEU A 197 -5.75 0.60 19.15
CA LEU A 197 -7.18 0.66 19.41
C LEU A 197 -7.65 2.10 19.54
N ALA A 198 -6.92 2.90 20.32
CA ALA A 198 -7.19 4.33 20.47
C ALA A 198 -7.01 5.08 19.12
N LEU A 199 -5.94 4.77 18.38
CA LEU A 199 -5.69 5.36 17.07
C LEU A 199 -6.83 5.06 16.08
N ARG A 200 -7.29 3.81 16.00
CA ARG A 200 -8.42 3.41 15.14
C ARG A 200 -9.70 4.17 15.50
N ARG A 201 -10.02 4.25 16.79
CA ARG A 201 -11.21 4.95 17.28
C ARG A 201 -11.19 6.43 16.91
N GLU A 202 -10.06 7.10 17.11
CA GLU A 202 -9.93 8.53 16.76
C GLU A 202 -9.99 8.77 15.26
N LEU A 203 -9.30 7.96 14.45
CA LEU A 203 -9.36 8.07 12.99
C LEU A 203 -10.77 7.83 12.46
N THR A 204 -11.46 6.79 12.94
CA THR A 204 -12.84 6.49 12.53
C THR A 204 -13.79 7.62 12.95
N ARG A 205 -13.65 8.11 14.18
CA ARG A 205 -14.47 9.23 14.68
C ARG A 205 -14.25 10.50 13.86
N ALA A 206 -12.99 10.85 13.59
CA ALA A 206 -12.64 12.04 12.80
C ALA A 206 -13.18 11.92 11.36
N PHE A 207 -12.99 10.77 10.73
CA PHE A 207 -13.47 10.50 9.38
C PHE A 207 -14.99 10.63 9.27
N LEU A 208 -15.75 9.95 10.13
CA LEU A 208 -17.22 10.00 10.12
C LEU A 208 -17.76 11.39 10.43
N ARG A 209 -17.18 12.11 11.40
CA ARG A 209 -17.57 13.49 11.68
C ARG A 209 -17.34 14.42 10.51
N TYR A 210 -16.21 14.26 9.80
CA TYR A 210 -15.92 15.04 8.62
C TYR A 210 -16.93 14.79 7.49
N LEU A 211 -17.42 13.56 7.35
CA LEU A 211 -18.50 13.21 6.43
C LEU A 211 -19.88 13.72 6.88
N GLY A 212 -20.01 14.29 8.07
CA GLY A 212 -21.28 14.72 8.65
C GLY A 212 -22.17 13.58 9.12
N VAL A 213 -21.58 12.42 9.46
CA VAL A 213 -22.32 11.27 9.97
C VAL A 213 -22.46 11.38 11.48
N ASP A 214 -23.71 11.47 11.98
CA ASP A 214 -23.99 11.52 13.40
C ASP A 214 -23.69 10.15 14.05
N GLN A 215 -22.69 10.12 14.90
CA GLN A 215 -22.49 8.98 15.79
C GLN A 215 -23.44 9.12 16.99
N LYS A 216 -24.45 8.24 17.10
CA LYS A 216 -25.19 8.13 18.36
C LYS A 216 -24.18 7.88 19.46
N ARG A 217 -24.19 8.74 20.49
CA ARG A 217 -23.41 8.52 21.73
C ARG A 217 -23.86 7.18 22.31
N SER A 218 -23.00 6.16 22.25
CA SER A 218 -23.16 4.93 23.03
C SER A 218 -22.68 5.18 24.44
#